data_c23d9f3fadcedb8251b09839ab629880
#
_entry.id   c23d9f3fadcedb8251b09839ab629880
#
_cell.length_a   1.000
_cell.length_b   1.000
_cell.length_c   1.000
_cell.angle_alpha   90.00
_cell.angle_beta   90.00
_cell.angle_gamma   90.00
#
_symmetry.space_group_name_H-M   'P 1'
#
loop_
_entity.id
_entity.type
_entity.pdbx_description
1 polymer ?
#
loop_
_entity_poly.entity_id
_entity_poly.type
_entity_poly.pdbx_seq_one_letter_code
_entity_poly.pdbx_strand_id
1 'polypeptide(L)'
;AWRNSPLLRPENMVHQTIAMKMHKANKASSKIRPMQKPRFLTRRPLWVSFLMAAIVGTLAACSVAPVVQTPPTSSPSPLPGTTNILPMEDTRPLPPALVREQSRWMPVRWTDLPGMDRDAVNEAWPAWLQSCQRPTPDWRALCPEIAQLANASAEVQRRWMREKLQPYRVEAHETRSEGLLTGYYEPTLTGSRRAQGAFQVPLFAPPAQLAQRKPWFSRQEIDTLPAARAALRGKELLYLADPVDAMVLHIQGSGLVNVTEPDGRKRWVRMAYAATNDQPYKSIGRWLLDRRLITDASWPGIKAWIDRNPSRVNELLWQNPRVVFFREEALPVGSVPPGPKGAQGVPLTAERSIAVDRRSIPYGTPVWMKSTGPQTSFDRLVLAQDTGTAIVGAVRADYYAGSGPEAGELAGRLKQPLQLWALWPR
;
A
#
# COMPACT_ATOMS: atom_id res chain seq x y z
N ALA A 1 31.42 47.11 25.23
CA ALA A 1 32.85 47.44 25.36
C ALA A 1 33.67 46.14 25.39
N TRP A 2 34.48 45.99 24.33
CA TRP A 2 35.77 45.28 24.26
C TRP A 2 35.80 43.80 24.51
N ARG A 3 36.16 42.98 23.54
CA ARG A 3 37.24 42.74 22.57
C ARG A 3 37.96 41.42 22.85
N ASN A 4 38.06 40.64 21.79
CA ASN A 4 39.23 39.89 21.26
C ASN A 4 39.54 38.45 21.74
N SER A 5 39.45 37.59 20.73
CA SER A 5 40.20 36.33 20.51
C SER A 5 41.73 36.50 20.66
N PRO A 6 42.57 35.41 20.71
CA PRO A 6 42.85 34.64 19.49
C PRO A 6 43.12 33.11 19.67
N LEU A 7 42.84 32.39 18.58
CA LEU A 7 43.63 31.35 17.88
C LEU A 7 44.86 30.75 18.57
N LEU A 8 44.95 29.42 18.60
CA LEU A 8 46.16 28.63 18.27
C LEU A 8 45.81 27.18 17.96
N ARG A 9 46.09 26.75 16.76
CA ARG A 9 46.51 25.40 16.32
C ARG A 9 48.05 25.42 16.26
N PRO A 10 48.82 24.33 15.94
CA PRO A 10 48.52 22.90 15.70
C PRO A 10 49.59 21.92 16.25
N GLU A 11 49.53 20.64 15.76
CA GLU A 11 50.64 19.65 15.58
C GLU A 11 51.08 18.83 16.81
N ASN A 12 51.27 17.52 16.81
CA ASN A 12 51.91 16.58 15.91
C ASN A 12 51.77 15.13 16.41
N MET A 13 51.53 14.23 15.50
CA MET A 13 52.22 12.96 15.25
C MET A 13 52.88 12.18 16.41
N VAL A 14 52.48 10.92 16.62
CA VAL A 14 53.39 9.78 16.73
C VAL A 14 52.76 8.51 16.15
N HIS A 15 53.39 8.04 15.07
CA HIS A 15 53.32 6.66 14.56
C HIS A 15 53.97 5.71 15.57
N GLN A 16 53.37 4.54 15.82
CA GLN A 16 54.17 3.35 16.06
C GLN A 16 53.44 2.08 15.54
N THR A 17 54.12 1.52 14.55
CA THR A 17 54.02 0.20 13.94
C THR A 17 54.37 -0.90 14.93
N ILE A 18 53.57 -1.95 15.04
CA ILE A 18 54.07 -3.26 15.45
C ILE A 18 53.52 -4.32 14.48
N ALA A 19 54.48 -4.87 13.76
CA ALA A 19 54.33 -5.99 12.86
C ALA A 19 54.55 -7.35 13.56
N MET A 20 53.93 -8.39 13.00
CA MET A 20 54.33 -9.80 13.00
C MET A 20 54.39 -10.59 14.33
N LYS A 21 53.51 -11.61 14.39
CA LYS A 21 53.96 -12.99 14.56
C LYS A 21 52.99 -14.00 13.96
N MET A 22 53.41 -14.56 12.82
CA MET A 22 52.88 -15.86 12.32
C MET A 22 53.39 -16.99 13.23
N HIS A 23 52.53 -17.92 13.62
CA HIS A 23 53.01 -19.27 13.92
C HIS A 23 52.04 -20.33 13.34
N LYS A 24 52.67 -21.22 12.60
CA LYS A 24 52.11 -22.43 11.96
C LYS A 24 51.69 -23.45 13.01
N ALA A 25 50.55 -24.09 12.79
CA ALA A 25 50.31 -25.49 13.21
C ALA A 25 49.15 -26.03 12.30
N ASN A 26 49.42 -26.77 11.41
CA ASN A 26 49.60 -28.21 11.25
C ASN A 26 48.30 -28.95 10.87
N LYS A 27 48.42 -29.59 9.71
CA LYS A 27 47.51 -30.50 9.02
C LYS A 27 46.98 -31.64 9.91
N ALA A 28 45.68 -31.85 9.89
CA ALA A 28 45.12 -33.17 10.08
C ALA A 28 44.09 -33.43 8.95
N SER A 29 44.47 -34.32 8.06
CA SER A 29 43.66 -34.88 6.99
C SER A 29 42.68 -35.87 7.59
N SER A 30 41.38 -35.69 7.36
CA SER A 30 40.40 -36.76 7.52
C SER A 30 39.57 -36.89 6.23
N LYS A 31 39.73 -38.05 5.60
CA LYS A 31 39.04 -38.51 4.40
C LYS A 31 37.52 -38.58 4.68
N ILE A 32 36.74 -37.82 3.98
CA ILE A 32 35.29 -38.02 3.91
C ILE A 32 34.98 -38.70 2.58
N ARG A 33 34.38 -39.91 2.65
CA ARG A 33 33.88 -40.69 1.50
C ARG A 33 32.67 -39.94 0.90
N PRO A 34 32.46 -39.98 -0.42
CA PRO A 34 31.26 -39.43 -1.05
C PRO A 34 30.06 -40.35 -0.78
N MET A 35 28.97 -39.84 -0.26
CA MET A 35 27.67 -40.51 -0.14
C MET A 35 27.04 -40.63 -1.53
N GLN A 36 26.66 -41.85 -1.87
CA GLN A 36 25.94 -42.21 -3.09
C GLN A 36 24.53 -41.61 -3.07
N LYS A 37 24.14 -41.01 -4.19
CA LYS A 37 22.78 -40.54 -4.46
C LYS A 37 21.82 -41.72 -4.62
N PRO A 38 20.62 -41.73 -4.04
CA PRO A 38 19.62 -42.72 -4.35
C PRO A 38 19.06 -42.51 -5.75
N ARG A 39 19.05 -43.59 -6.56
CA ARG A 39 18.40 -43.65 -7.85
C ARG A 39 16.89 -43.75 -7.65
N PHE A 40 16.15 -42.71 -8.03
CA PHE A 40 14.71 -42.82 -8.20
C PHE A 40 14.37 -43.47 -9.52
N LEU A 41 13.73 -44.64 -9.45
CA LEU A 41 13.11 -45.35 -10.57
C LEU A 41 11.91 -44.54 -11.07
N THR A 42 12.00 -44.02 -12.26
CA THR A 42 10.88 -43.44 -13.01
C THR A 42 9.96 -44.55 -13.50
N ARG A 43 8.80 -44.71 -12.88
CA ARG A 43 7.69 -45.49 -13.48
C ARG A 43 6.91 -44.57 -14.41
N ARG A 44 6.91 -44.86 -15.70
CA ARG A 44 6.01 -44.32 -16.72
C ARG A 44 4.65 -45.01 -16.58
N PRO A 45 3.52 -44.29 -16.60
CA PRO A 45 2.22 -44.90 -16.85
C PRO A 45 2.01 -45.05 -18.36
N LEU A 46 1.59 -46.25 -18.73
CA LEU A 46 1.14 -46.67 -20.07
C LEU A 46 -0.16 -45.92 -20.42
N TRP A 47 -0.16 -45.22 -21.53
CA TRP A 47 -1.36 -44.71 -22.18
C TRP A 47 -1.96 -45.85 -23.02
N VAL A 48 -3.18 -46.22 -22.65
CA VAL A 48 -4.01 -47.12 -23.44
C VAL A 48 -4.74 -46.28 -24.48
N SER A 49 -4.36 -46.49 -25.75
CA SER A 49 -5.05 -45.94 -26.91
C SER A 49 -6.31 -46.77 -27.19
N PHE A 50 -7.47 -46.18 -27.11
CA PHE A 50 -8.70 -46.73 -27.72
C PHE A 50 -8.96 -46.02 -29.04
N LEU A 51 -8.75 -46.76 -30.14
CA LEU A 51 -9.29 -46.45 -31.45
C LEU A 51 -10.79 -46.84 -31.45
N MET A 52 -11.65 -45.92 -31.81
CA MET A 52 -12.98 -46.26 -32.30
C MET A 52 -13.21 -45.66 -33.68
N ALA A 53 -13.57 -46.57 -34.59
CA ALA A 53 -13.71 -46.36 -36.01
C ALA A 53 -14.98 -45.54 -36.35
N ALA A 54 -14.83 -44.74 -37.40
CA ALA A 54 -15.89 -43.99 -38.05
C ALA A 54 -16.84 -44.96 -38.83
N ILE A 55 -18.14 -44.74 -38.73
CA ILE A 55 -19.12 -45.21 -39.71
C ILE A 55 -19.80 -43.97 -40.31
N VAL A 56 -19.54 -43.78 -41.60
CA VAL A 56 -20.19 -42.82 -42.48
C VAL A 56 -21.53 -43.41 -42.92
N GLY A 57 -22.61 -42.73 -42.64
CA GLY A 57 -23.91 -43.05 -43.16
C GLY A 57 -24.54 -41.79 -43.77
N THR A 58 -24.44 -41.65 -45.08
CA THR A 58 -25.13 -40.67 -45.90
C THR A 58 -26.57 -41.08 -46.11
N LEU A 59 -27.53 -40.28 -45.65
CA LEU A 59 -28.90 -40.32 -46.13
C LEU A 59 -29.34 -38.90 -46.49
N ALA A 60 -29.39 -38.66 -47.80
CA ALA A 60 -30.02 -37.46 -48.35
C ALA A 60 -31.56 -37.62 -48.32
N ALA A 61 -32.21 -36.79 -47.60
CA ALA A 61 -33.66 -36.62 -47.68
C ALA A 61 -33.97 -35.15 -48.07
N CYS A 62 -34.40 -34.99 -49.32
CA CYS A 62 -35.01 -33.76 -49.81
C CYS A 62 -36.37 -33.58 -49.13
N SER A 63 -36.51 -32.60 -48.25
CA SER A 63 -37.78 -32.10 -47.76
C SER A 63 -38.02 -30.70 -48.34
N VAL A 64 -38.98 -30.57 -49.21
CA VAL A 64 -39.53 -29.35 -49.73
C VAL A 64 -40.30 -28.65 -48.58
N ALA A 65 -39.83 -27.52 -48.12
CA ALA A 65 -40.53 -26.73 -47.15
C ALA A 65 -41.57 -25.84 -47.84
N PRO A 66 -42.80 -25.70 -47.31
CA PRO A 66 -43.79 -24.78 -47.86
C PRO A 66 -43.36 -23.33 -47.61
N VAL A 67 -43.52 -22.52 -48.66
CA VAL A 67 -43.32 -21.07 -48.59
C VAL A 67 -44.42 -20.48 -47.71
N VAL A 68 -44.10 -20.09 -46.50
CA VAL A 68 -44.96 -19.27 -45.64
C VAL A 68 -44.79 -17.82 -46.09
N GLN A 69 -45.86 -17.25 -46.69
CA GLN A 69 -45.94 -15.82 -46.96
C GLN A 69 -45.95 -15.07 -45.63
N THR A 70 -44.91 -14.34 -45.35
CA THR A 70 -44.85 -13.39 -44.22
C THR A 70 -45.74 -12.18 -44.57
N PRO A 71 -46.64 -11.75 -43.65
CA PRO A 71 -47.36 -10.50 -43.82
C PRO A 71 -46.39 -9.31 -43.79
N PRO A 72 -46.72 -8.17 -44.45
CA PRO A 72 -45.84 -7.03 -44.51
C PRO A 72 -45.51 -6.50 -43.13
N THR A 73 -44.23 -6.49 -42.82
CA THR A 73 -43.68 -5.95 -41.59
C THR A 73 -44.00 -4.46 -41.54
N SER A 74 -44.96 -4.07 -40.71
CA SER A 74 -45.16 -2.68 -40.34
C SER A 74 -43.90 -2.22 -39.63
N SER A 75 -43.23 -1.22 -40.20
CA SER A 75 -42.08 -0.51 -39.59
C SER A 75 -42.49 -0.11 -38.15
N PRO A 76 -41.68 -0.45 -37.14
CA PRO A 76 -41.93 0.06 -35.81
C PRO A 76 -41.87 1.58 -35.84
N SER A 77 -42.93 2.24 -35.38
CA SER A 77 -42.90 3.66 -35.06
C SER A 77 -41.69 3.97 -34.17
N PRO A 78 -40.95 5.05 -34.41
CA PRO A 78 -39.89 5.43 -33.51
C PRO A 78 -40.45 5.62 -32.12
N LEU A 79 -39.89 4.92 -31.17
CA LEU A 79 -40.12 5.16 -29.74
C LEU A 79 -39.86 6.65 -29.46
N PRO A 80 -40.73 7.32 -28.65
CA PRO A 80 -40.51 8.73 -28.34
C PRO A 80 -39.14 8.91 -27.75
N GLY A 81 -38.39 9.78 -28.42
CA GLY A 81 -37.04 10.22 -28.19
C GLY A 81 -36.33 9.77 -26.91
N THR A 82 -35.29 8.98 -27.06
CA THR A 82 -34.11 9.13 -26.24
C THR A 82 -33.73 10.61 -26.31
N THR A 83 -34.17 11.37 -25.33
CA THR A 83 -33.65 12.72 -25.11
C THR A 83 -32.15 12.53 -24.97
N ASN A 84 -31.41 12.90 -26.00
CA ASN A 84 -29.97 13.18 -25.89
C ASN A 84 -29.88 14.25 -24.81
N ILE A 85 -29.67 13.82 -23.56
CA ILE A 85 -29.29 14.70 -22.49
C ILE A 85 -27.88 15.13 -22.86
N LEU A 86 -27.78 16.22 -23.61
CA LEU A 86 -26.52 16.93 -23.81
C LEU A 86 -25.89 17.07 -22.43
N PRO A 87 -24.57 16.81 -22.28
CA PRO A 87 -23.91 17.05 -21.02
C PRO A 87 -24.23 18.47 -20.60
N MET A 88 -24.90 18.65 -19.46
CA MET A 88 -25.24 19.98 -18.98
C MET A 88 -23.92 20.71 -18.72
N GLU A 89 -23.51 21.59 -19.66
CA GLU A 89 -22.33 22.42 -19.49
C GLU A 89 -22.52 23.21 -18.20
N ASP A 90 -21.61 23.01 -17.26
CA ASP A 90 -21.59 23.82 -16.04
C ASP A 90 -21.10 25.21 -16.38
N THR A 91 -22.04 26.08 -16.74
CA THR A 91 -21.77 27.47 -17.14
C THR A 91 -21.62 28.42 -15.94
N ARG A 92 -21.78 27.93 -14.72
CA ARG A 92 -21.62 28.73 -13.50
C ARG A 92 -20.23 29.37 -13.43
N PRO A 93 -20.11 30.61 -12.93
CA PRO A 93 -18.80 31.21 -12.68
C PRO A 93 -17.97 30.32 -11.76
N LEU A 94 -16.68 30.15 -12.08
CA LEU A 94 -15.77 29.42 -11.19
C LEU A 94 -15.54 30.24 -9.93
N PRO A 95 -15.56 29.61 -8.74
CA PRO A 95 -15.26 30.28 -7.49
C PRO A 95 -13.76 30.66 -7.41
N PRO A 96 -13.35 31.47 -6.42
CA PRO A 96 -11.94 31.75 -6.22
C PRO A 96 -11.13 30.49 -5.84
N ALA A 97 -9.83 30.56 -6.07
CA ALA A 97 -8.90 29.52 -5.62
C ALA A 97 -8.89 29.41 -4.08
N LEU A 98 -8.75 28.19 -3.58
CA LEU A 98 -8.59 27.91 -2.15
C LEU A 98 -7.11 27.72 -1.83
N VAL A 99 -6.63 28.44 -0.81
CA VAL A 99 -5.26 28.28 -0.31
C VAL A 99 -5.26 27.35 0.91
N ARG A 100 -4.40 26.32 0.88
CA ARG A 100 -4.14 25.41 1.98
C ARG A 100 -2.69 25.60 2.45
N GLU A 101 -2.34 25.04 3.59
CA GLU A 101 -0.99 25.20 4.16
C GLU A 101 0.10 24.68 3.21
N GLN A 102 -0.14 23.57 2.51
CA GLN A 102 0.84 22.93 1.63
C GLN A 102 0.45 22.95 0.15
N SER A 103 -0.68 23.57 -0.21
CA SER A 103 -1.15 23.58 -1.59
C SER A 103 -2.05 24.75 -1.91
N ARG A 104 -2.25 24.97 -3.19
CA ARG A 104 -3.25 25.85 -3.76
C ARG A 104 -4.22 25.03 -4.59
N TRP A 105 -5.52 25.22 -4.42
CA TRP A 105 -6.57 24.52 -5.14
C TRP A 105 -7.18 25.46 -6.16
N MET A 106 -6.95 25.19 -7.43
CA MET A 106 -7.46 25.99 -8.55
C MET A 106 -8.80 25.44 -9.03
N PRO A 107 -9.89 26.23 -9.02
CA PRO A 107 -11.17 25.75 -9.48
C PRO A 107 -11.11 25.43 -10.99
N VAL A 108 -11.72 24.32 -11.35
CA VAL A 108 -11.78 23.83 -12.74
C VAL A 108 -13.19 23.37 -13.08
N ARG A 109 -13.47 23.16 -14.36
CA ARG A 109 -14.72 22.55 -14.83
C ARG A 109 -14.70 21.04 -14.63
N TRP A 110 -15.88 20.42 -14.52
CA TRP A 110 -15.99 18.97 -14.51
C TRP A 110 -15.46 18.32 -15.80
N THR A 111 -15.55 19.03 -16.93
CA THR A 111 -14.98 18.64 -18.23
C THR A 111 -13.44 18.58 -18.22
N ASP A 112 -12.80 19.25 -17.28
CA ASP A 112 -11.34 19.29 -17.15
C ASP A 112 -10.80 18.09 -16.34
N LEU A 113 -11.67 17.21 -15.83
CA LEU A 113 -11.29 15.98 -15.15
C LEU A 113 -11.15 14.83 -16.15
N PRO A 114 -9.92 14.47 -16.53
CA PRO A 114 -9.72 13.48 -17.59
C PRO A 114 -10.22 12.10 -17.15
N GLY A 115 -11.05 11.49 -17.98
CA GLY A 115 -11.52 10.12 -17.76
C GLY A 115 -12.64 9.94 -16.72
N MET A 116 -13.17 11.01 -16.14
CA MET A 116 -14.18 10.96 -15.07
C MET A 116 -15.45 10.18 -15.46
N ASP A 117 -15.81 10.19 -16.73
CA ASP A 117 -17.01 9.49 -17.22
C ASP A 117 -16.83 7.96 -17.30
N ARG A 118 -15.59 7.49 -17.29
CA ARG A 118 -15.25 6.06 -17.43
C ARG A 118 -15.08 5.33 -16.10
N ASP A 119 -14.85 6.05 -14.99
CA ASP A 119 -14.69 5.41 -13.69
C ASP A 119 -16.02 4.86 -13.16
N ALA A 120 -15.97 3.69 -12.56
CA ALA A 120 -17.05 3.12 -11.77
C ALA A 120 -17.10 3.81 -10.39
N VAL A 121 -17.54 5.08 -10.35
CA VAL A 121 -17.53 5.91 -9.13
C VAL A 121 -18.30 5.27 -7.96
N ASN A 122 -19.26 4.40 -8.25
CA ASN A 122 -19.99 3.62 -7.24
C ASN A 122 -19.07 2.73 -6.39
N GLU A 123 -17.92 2.30 -6.92
CA GLU A 123 -16.94 1.56 -6.13
C GLU A 123 -16.22 2.42 -5.07
N ALA A 124 -16.18 3.74 -5.23
CA ALA A 124 -15.67 4.66 -4.21
C ALA A 124 -16.69 4.99 -3.11
N TRP A 125 -17.97 4.69 -3.36
CA TRP A 125 -19.05 5.04 -2.43
C TRP A 125 -18.90 4.37 -1.05
N PRO A 126 -18.53 3.08 -0.94
CA PRO A 126 -18.24 2.46 0.36
C PRO A 126 -17.18 3.22 1.16
N ALA A 127 -16.08 3.68 0.51
CA ALA A 127 -15.06 4.49 1.17
C ALA A 127 -15.63 5.83 1.66
N TRP A 128 -16.52 6.45 0.88
CA TRP A 128 -17.16 7.70 1.28
C TRP A 128 -18.10 7.51 2.46
N LEU A 129 -18.89 6.44 2.48
CA LEU A 129 -19.72 6.06 3.61
C LEU A 129 -18.91 5.84 4.89
N GLN A 130 -17.71 5.22 4.77
CA GLN A 130 -16.77 5.12 5.89
C GLN A 130 -16.36 6.52 6.38
N SER A 131 -16.01 7.44 5.47
CA SER A 131 -15.66 8.82 5.84
C SER A 131 -16.79 9.53 6.56
N CYS A 132 -18.04 9.27 6.20
CA CYS A 132 -19.23 9.81 6.84
C CYS A 132 -19.48 9.27 8.27
N GLN A 133 -18.80 8.21 8.70
CA GLN A 133 -18.83 7.80 10.12
C GLN A 133 -18.05 8.77 11.02
N ARG A 134 -17.08 9.51 10.45
CA ARG A 134 -16.28 10.54 11.13
C ARG A 134 -16.13 11.76 10.23
N PRO A 135 -17.24 12.45 9.89
CA PRO A 135 -17.20 13.55 8.94
C PRO A 135 -16.46 14.75 9.54
N THR A 136 -15.66 15.42 8.71
CA THR A 136 -15.20 16.77 9.01
C THR A 136 -16.37 17.75 8.93
N PRO A 137 -16.27 18.96 9.50
CA PRO A 137 -17.35 19.94 9.46
C PRO A 137 -17.90 20.20 8.05
N ASP A 138 -17.02 20.26 7.05
CA ASP A 138 -17.37 20.56 5.65
C ASP A 138 -18.25 19.48 5.01
N TRP A 139 -18.14 18.22 5.45
CA TRP A 139 -18.86 17.07 4.88
C TRP A 139 -20.11 16.67 5.66
N ARG A 140 -20.25 17.16 6.90
CA ARG A 140 -21.31 16.72 7.81
C ARG A 140 -22.71 16.87 7.22
N ALA A 141 -22.98 17.99 6.55
CA ALA A 141 -24.28 18.29 5.96
C ALA A 141 -24.62 17.39 4.77
N LEU A 142 -23.61 16.93 4.03
CA LEU A 142 -23.81 16.08 2.82
C LEU A 142 -23.85 14.58 3.12
N CYS A 143 -23.40 14.13 4.28
CA CYS A 143 -23.36 12.71 4.63
C CYS A 143 -24.72 12.01 4.59
N PRO A 144 -25.86 12.61 4.99
CA PRO A 144 -27.17 11.98 4.81
C PRO A 144 -27.53 11.72 3.35
N GLU A 145 -27.22 12.66 2.45
CA GLU A 145 -27.47 12.50 1.00
C GLU A 145 -26.56 11.41 0.42
N ILE A 146 -25.27 11.39 0.81
CA ILE A 146 -24.30 10.35 0.42
C ILE A 146 -24.81 8.97 0.84
N ALA A 147 -25.37 8.84 2.04
CA ALA A 147 -25.93 7.58 2.53
C ALA A 147 -27.16 7.12 1.71
N GLN A 148 -28.04 8.04 1.32
CA GLN A 148 -29.19 7.75 0.48
C GLN A 148 -28.79 7.22 -0.91
N LEU A 149 -27.61 7.66 -1.39
CA LEU A 149 -27.09 7.27 -2.70
C LEU A 149 -26.21 5.99 -2.67
N ALA A 150 -26.13 5.28 -1.55
CA ALA A 150 -25.28 4.11 -1.38
C ALA A 150 -25.48 3.03 -2.46
N ASN A 151 -26.72 2.80 -2.87
CA ASN A 151 -27.10 1.80 -3.86
C ASN A 151 -27.53 2.43 -5.20
N ALA A 152 -27.28 3.71 -5.41
CA ALA A 152 -27.60 4.39 -6.65
C ALA A 152 -26.63 4.00 -7.77
N SER A 153 -27.07 4.15 -9.03
CA SER A 153 -26.18 3.93 -10.16
C SER A 153 -25.05 4.98 -10.19
N ALA A 154 -23.94 4.61 -10.82
CA ALA A 154 -22.80 5.53 -11.01
C ALA A 154 -23.21 6.84 -11.71
N GLU A 155 -24.20 6.81 -12.58
CA GLU A 155 -24.72 8.00 -13.25
C GLU A 155 -25.44 8.95 -12.28
N VAL A 156 -26.30 8.41 -11.41
CA VAL A 156 -27.00 9.19 -10.38
C VAL A 156 -26.00 9.79 -9.41
N GLN A 157 -25.01 9.03 -8.98
CA GLN A 157 -23.93 9.48 -8.11
C GLN A 157 -23.10 10.59 -8.78
N ARG A 158 -22.71 10.44 -10.06
CA ARG A 158 -22.00 11.49 -10.82
C ARG A 158 -22.82 12.76 -10.94
N ARG A 159 -24.14 12.66 -11.20
CA ARG A 159 -25.04 13.81 -11.27
C ARG A 159 -25.05 14.57 -9.93
N TRP A 160 -25.22 13.85 -8.83
CA TRP A 160 -25.19 14.44 -7.50
C TRP A 160 -23.86 15.14 -7.21
N MET A 161 -22.72 14.52 -7.56
CA MET A 161 -21.40 15.14 -7.39
C MET A 161 -21.27 16.44 -8.19
N ARG A 162 -21.75 16.47 -9.46
CA ARG A 162 -21.75 17.67 -10.30
C ARG A 162 -22.62 18.80 -9.72
N GLU A 163 -23.69 18.44 -9.09
CA GLU A 163 -24.62 19.39 -8.45
C GLU A 163 -24.05 19.97 -7.16
N LYS A 164 -23.53 19.13 -6.29
CA LYS A 164 -23.16 19.51 -4.91
C LYS A 164 -21.70 19.92 -4.74
N LEU A 165 -20.83 19.51 -5.65
CA LEU A 165 -19.39 19.68 -5.50
C LEU A 165 -18.79 20.56 -6.60
N GLN A 166 -17.68 21.20 -6.25
CA GLN A 166 -16.81 21.94 -7.15
C GLN A 166 -15.47 21.21 -7.24
N PRO A 167 -14.99 20.84 -8.42
CA PRO A 167 -13.64 20.30 -8.57
C PRO A 167 -12.59 21.40 -8.55
N TYR A 168 -11.47 21.10 -7.89
CA TYR A 168 -10.31 21.95 -7.79
C TYR A 168 -9.05 21.17 -8.12
N ARG A 169 -8.27 21.61 -9.10
CA ARG A 169 -6.94 21.05 -9.35
C ARG A 169 -6.01 21.42 -8.20
N VAL A 170 -5.37 20.41 -7.60
CA VAL A 170 -4.41 20.60 -6.51
C VAL A 170 -3.04 20.93 -7.10
N GLU A 171 -2.43 22.01 -6.63
CA GLU A 171 -1.12 22.50 -7.06
C GLU A 171 -0.22 22.80 -5.87
N ALA A 172 1.09 22.68 -6.07
CA ALA A 172 2.06 23.28 -5.16
C ALA A 172 1.99 24.82 -5.27
N HIS A 173 2.47 25.52 -4.26
CA HIS A 173 2.47 26.99 -4.27
C HIS A 173 3.22 27.58 -5.47
N GLU A 174 4.23 26.85 -5.99
CA GLU A 174 5.00 27.19 -7.20
C GLU A 174 4.28 26.80 -8.50
N THR A 175 2.97 26.60 -8.48
CA THR A 175 2.12 26.29 -9.66
C THR A 175 2.36 24.91 -10.31
N ARG A 176 3.07 24.00 -9.65
CA ARG A 176 3.21 22.62 -10.12
C ARG A 176 2.00 21.78 -9.76
N SER A 177 1.35 21.22 -10.77
CA SER A 177 0.18 20.33 -10.62
C SER A 177 0.53 18.84 -10.74
N GLU A 178 1.79 18.51 -10.98
CA GLU A 178 2.29 17.15 -11.05
C GLU A 178 3.09 16.80 -9.79
N GLY A 179 2.85 15.61 -9.28
CA GLY A 179 3.49 15.08 -8.09
C GLY A 179 3.79 13.59 -8.19
N LEU A 180 3.70 12.88 -7.08
CA LEU A 180 4.13 11.48 -6.97
C LEU A 180 3.06 10.61 -6.36
N LEU A 181 2.72 9.51 -7.07
CA LEU A 181 1.97 8.38 -6.56
C LEU A 181 2.94 7.25 -6.17
N THR A 182 2.74 6.73 -4.97
CA THR A 182 3.28 5.43 -4.53
C THR A 182 2.15 4.56 -4.04
N GLY A 183 2.45 3.34 -3.60
CA GLY A 183 1.45 2.42 -3.09
C GLY A 183 1.84 1.81 -1.75
N TYR A 184 0.83 1.46 -0.95
CA TYR A 184 0.97 0.68 0.26
C TYR A 184 -0.13 -0.37 0.34
N TYR A 185 0.06 -1.35 1.21
CA TYR A 185 -0.85 -2.48 1.34
C TYR A 185 -0.82 -3.03 2.77
N GLU A 186 -1.74 -3.91 3.10
CA GLU A 186 -1.74 -4.65 4.35
C GLU A 186 -1.15 -6.05 4.12
N PRO A 187 0.08 -6.36 4.58
CA PRO A 187 0.69 -7.66 4.39
C PRO A 187 -0.07 -8.76 5.16
N THR A 188 -0.08 -9.96 4.60
CA THR A 188 -0.55 -11.18 5.26
C THR A 188 0.64 -12.04 5.63
N LEU A 189 0.77 -12.33 6.93
CA LEU A 189 1.94 -12.98 7.52
C LEU A 189 1.53 -14.19 8.35
N THR A 190 2.51 -15.04 8.69
CA THR A 190 2.36 -16.11 9.67
C THR A 190 3.16 -15.77 10.92
N GLY A 191 2.58 -16.01 12.09
CA GLY A 191 3.22 -15.71 13.36
C GLY A 191 2.99 -16.78 14.44
N SER A 192 3.69 -16.64 15.55
CA SER A 192 3.53 -17.47 16.75
C SER A 192 3.33 -16.60 17.98
N ARG A 193 2.48 -17.05 18.92
CA ARG A 193 2.29 -16.36 20.19
C ARG A 193 3.51 -16.50 21.11
N ARG A 194 4.36 -17.48 20.88
CA ARG A 194 5.58 -17.74 21.63
C ARG A 194 6.80 -17.70 20.72
N ALA A 195 7.93 -17.29 21.28
CA ALA A 195 9.23 -17.46 20.61
C ALA A 195 9.55 -18.95 20.55
N GLN A 196 9.47 -19.54 19.33
CA GLN A 196 9.75 -20.96 19.11
C GLN A 196 10.18 -21.22 17.66
N GLY A 197 11.07 -22.18 17.47
CA GLY A 197 11.57 -22.54 16.13
C GLY A 197 12.09 -21.31 15.37
N ALA A 198 11.58 -21.10 14.17
CA ALA A 198 11.91 -19.96 13.33
C ALA A 198 11.31 -18.62 13.84
N PHE A 199 10.25 -18.66 14.64
CA PHE A 199 9.54 -17.46 15.11
C PHE A 199 10.30 -16.80 16.26
N GLN A 200 11.24 -15.90 15.96
CA GLN A 200 12.13 -15.25 16.91
C GLN A 200 12.07 -13.71 16.85
N VAL A 201 11.35 -13.14 15.90
CA VAL A 201 11.29 -11.69 15.69
C VAL A 201 10.03 -11.11 16.35
N PRO A 202 10.15 -10.44 17.51
CA PRO A 202 9.01 -9.93 18.25
C PRO A 202 8.38 -8.71 17.59
N LEU A 203 7.05 -8.62 17.66
CA LEU A 203 6.29 -7.39 17.46
C LEU A 203 5.81 -6.89 18.82
N PHE A 204 6.02 -5.59 19.09
CA PHE A 204 5.81 -5.04 20.41
C PHE A 204 4.61 -4.11 20.51
N ALA A 205 3.92 -4.15 21.64
CA ALA A 205 3.07 -3.05 22.10
C ALA A 205 3.92 -1.85 22.54
N PRO A 206 3.35 -0.62 22.57
CA PRO A 206 4.06 0.56 23.03
C PRO A 206 4.60 0.38 24.47
N PRO A 207 5.90 0.68 24.73
CA PRO A 207 6.42 0.68 26.10
C PRO A 207 5.85 1.85 26.90
N ALA A 208 5.71 1.67 28.21
CA ALA A 208 5.12 2.67 29.10
C ALA A 208 5.87 4.02 29.06
N GLN A 209 7.19 3.98 28.88
CA GLN A 209 8.07 5.14 28.86
C GLN A 209 8.19 5.82 27.49
N LEU A 210 7.42 5.39 26.49
CA LEU A 210 7.54 5.92 25.12
C LEU A 210 7.39 7.44 25.05
N ALA A 211 6.48 8.02 25.83
CA ALA A 211 6.24 9.45 25.88
C ALA A 211 7.31 10.26 26.63
N GLN A 212 8.11 9.62 27.49
CA GLN A 212 9.08 10.27 28.36
C GLN A 212 10.40 10.60 27.65
N ARG A 213 10.70 9.91 26.55
CA ARG A 213 11.89 10.12 25.74
C ARG A 213 11.53 10.25 24.26
N LYS A 214 11.85 11.38 23.65
CA LYS A 214 11.61 11.64 22.21
C LYS A 214 12.86 12.19 21.54
N PRO A 215 13.37 11.56 20.47
CA PRO A 215 12.96 10.24 19.97
C PRO A 215 13.34 9.12 20.95
N TRP A 216 12.56 8.04 20.93
CA TRP A 216 12.86 6.83 21.71
C TRP A 216 13.98 6.03 21.04
N PHE A 217 14.39 4.90 21.61
CA PHE A 217 15.48 4.08 21.07
C PHE A 217 15.27 3.75 19.59
N SER A 218 16.35 3.88 18.79
CA SER A 218 16.37 3.47 17.39
C SER A 218 16.27 1.95 17.26
N ARG A 219 15.99 1.44 16.05
CA ARG A 219 15.98 -0.01 15.77
C ARG A 219 17.27 -0.69 16.23
N GLN A 220 18.43 -0.13 15.88
CA GLN A 220 19.71 -0.70 16.32
C GLN A 220 19.85 -0.73 17.85
N GLU A 221 19.46 0.34 18.53
CA GLU A 221 19.50 0.39 20.00
C GLU A 221 18.54 -0.63 20.64
N ILE A 222 17.35 -0.83 20.03
CA ILE A 222 16.41 -1.86 20.49
C ILE A 222 17.02 -3.26 20.39
N ASP A 223 17.74 -3.53 19.29
CA ASP A 223 18.36 -4.82 19.05
C ASP A 223 19.64 -5.04 19.86
N THR A 224 20.33 -3.97 20.33
CA THR A 224 21.67 -4.10 20.91
C THR A 224 21.76 -3.66 22.37
N LEU A 225 20.97 -2.68 22.83
CA LEU A 225 21.09 -2.13 24.19
C LEU A 225 20.24 -2.89 25.22
N PRO A 226 20.84 -3.31 26.34
CA PRO A 226 20.10 -3.98 27.42
C PRO A 226 18.95 -3.13 27.99
N ALA A 227 19.12 -1.80 28.10
CA ALA A 227 18.09 -0.88 28.60
C ALA A 227 16.85 -0.84 27.70
N ALA A 228 17.04 -0.81 26.38
CA ALA A 228 15.94 -0.84 25.40
C ALA A 228 15.17 -2.18 25.46
N ARG A 229 15.92 -3.29 25.50
CA ARG A 229 15.33 -4.63 25.65
C ARG A 229 14.58 -4.79 26.96
N ALA A 230 15.11 -4.27 28.07
CA ALA A 230 14.43 -4.30 29.37
C ALA A 230 13.11 -3.54 29.36
N ALA A 231 13.05 -2.38 28.66
CA ALA A 231 11.84 -1.58 28.52
C ALA A 231 10.76 -2.27 27.67
N LEU A 232 11.13 -3.20 26.79
CA LEU A 232 10.22 -3.96 25.93
C LEU A 232 9.84 -5.33 26.48
N ARG A 233 10.46 -5.78 27.55
CA ARG A 233 10.13 -7.09 28.17
C ARG A 233 8.66 -7.13 28.59
N GLY A 234 7.93 -8.18 28.15
CA GLY A 234 6.50 -8.34 28.42
C GLY A 234 5.60 -7.43 27.57
N LYS A 235 6.16 -6.81 26.51
CA LYS A 235 5.42 -6.05 25.50
C LYS A 235 5.29 -6.79 24.18
N GLU A 236 5.84 -8.01 24.11
CA GLU A 236 5.76 -8.86 22.93
C GLU A 236 4.30 -9.31 22.71
N LEU A 237 3.76 -8.98 21.53
CA LEU A 237 2.41 -9.38 21.11
C LEU A 237 2.43 -10.75 20.43
N LEU A 238 3.36 -10.93 19.53
CA LEU A 238 3.61 -12.17 18.79
C LEU A 238 5.01 -12.11 18.15
N TYR A 239 5.42 -13.22 17.55
CA TYR A 239 6.71 -13.37 16.90
C TYR A 239 6.54 -13.76 15.44
N LEU A 240 7.29 -13.11 14.55
CA LEU A 240 7.44 -13.46 13.15
C LEU A 240 8.72 -14.29 12.94
N ALA A 241 8.80 -14.97 11.79
CA ALA A 241 9.98 -15.75 11.44
C ALA A 241 11.06 -14.91 10.73
N ASP A 242 10.64 -13.93 9.94
CA ASP A 242 11.53 -13.12 9.07
C ASP A 242 11.59 -11.66 9.57
N PRO A 243 12.80 -11.14 9.92
CA PRO A 243 12.97 -9.74 10.29
C PRO A 243 12.67 -8.77 9.14
N VAL A 244 12.72 -9.22 7.88
CA VAL A 244 12.33 -8.40 6.73
C VAL A 244 10.81 -8.23 6.68
N ASP A 245 10.05 -9.27 6.95
CA ASP A 245 8.59 -9.18 7.04
C ASP A 245 8.17 -8.25 8.20
N ALA A 246 8.88 -8.30 9.34
CA ALA A 246 8.69 -7.34 10.43
C ALA A 246 9.01 -5.90 9.98
N MET A 247 10.09 -5.68 9.21
CA MET A 247 10.41 -4.37 8.64
C MET A 247 9.31 -3.88 7.68
N VAL A 248 8.83 -4.75 6.79
CA VAL A 248 7.70 -4.43 5.89
C VAL A 248 6.49 -3.99 6.71
N LEU A 249 6.12 -4.77 7.73
CA LEU A 249 4.99 -4.44 8.61
C LEU A 249 5.17 -3.09 9.32
N HIS A 250 6.38 -2.77 9.78
CA HIS A 250 6.68 -1.47 10.38
C HIS A 250 6.56 -0.31 9.38
N ILE A 251 6.83 -0.54 8.10
CA ILE A 251 6.69 0.46 7.04
C ILE A 251 5.22 0.64 6.66
N GLN A 252 4.47 -0.46 6.50
CA GLN A 252 3.06 -0.45 6.12
C GLN A 252 2.14 0.04 7.26
N GLY A 253 2.54 -0.16 8.52
CA GLY A 253 1.82 0.30 9.70
C GLY A 253 0.71 -0.63 10.19
N SER A 254 0.26 -1.60 9.39
CA SER A 254 -0.65 -2.67 9.78
C SER A 254 -0.43 -3.94 8.97
N GLY A 255 -0.90 -5.09 9.48
CA GLY A 255 -0.85 -6.35 8.77
C GLY A 255 -1.75 -7.42 9.39
N LEU A 256 -2.19 -8.34 8.57
CA LEU A 256 -2.95 -9.53 8.98
C LEU A 256 -1.97 -10.65 9.31
N VAL A 257 -2.09 -11.23 10.49
CA VAL A 257 -1.21 -12.31 10.93
C VAL A 257 -2.03 -13.55 11.31
N ASN A 258 -1.71 -14.67 10.66
CA ASN A 258 -2.22 -15.97 11.06
C ASN A 258 -1.35 -16.51 12.21
N VAL A 259 -1.82 -16.34 13.43
CA VAL A 259 -1.07 -16.64 14.65
C VAL A 259 -1.34 -18.06 15.12
N THR A 260 -0.27 -18.81 15.39
CA THR A 260 -0.35 -20.07 16.14
C THR A 260 -0.35 -19.76 17.63
N GLU A 261 -1.48 -20.05 18.30
CA GLU A 261 -1.68 -19.86 19.73
C GLU A 261 -0.95 -20.97 20.56
N PRO A 262 -0.77 -20.80 21.88
CA PRO A 262 -0.08 -21.78 22.72
C PRO A 262 -0.70 -23.18 22.76
N ASP A 263 -1.99 -23.30 22.43
CA ASP A 263 -2.72 -24.57 22.32
C ASP A 263 -2.69 -25.18 20.91
N GLY A 264 -1.90 -24.58 19.99
CA GLY A 264 -1.75 -25.03 18.62
C GLY A 264 -2.84 -24.56 17.64
N ARG A 265 -3.91 -23.93 18.12
CA ARG A 265 -4.94 -23.36 17.25
C ARG A 265 -4.37 -22.17 16.48
N LYS A 266 -4.87 -21.96 15.25
CA LYS A 266 -4.52 -20.81 14.41
C LYS A 266 -5.69 -19.84 14.37
N ARG A 267 -5.40 -18.55 14.49
CA ARG A 267 -6.37 -17.51 14.27
C ARG A 267 -5.78 -16.30 13.57
N TRP A 268 -6.60 -15.61 12.79
CA TRP A 268 -6.22 -14.36 12.18
C TRP A 268 -6.42 -13.21 13.18
N VAL A 269 -5.42 -12.35 13.25
CA VAL A 269 -5.46 -11.09 14.00
C VAL A 269 -4.92 -9.98 13.12
N ARG A 270 -5.29 -8.74 13.38
CA ARG A 270 -4.63 -7.58 12.80
C ARG A 270 -3.65 -6.99 13.78
N MET A 271 -2.41 -6.83 13.36
CA MET A 271 -1.45 -5.94 14.01
C MET A 271 -1.69 -4.54 13.47
N ALA A 272 -2.35 -3.69 14.27
CA ALA A 272 -2.68 -2.33 13.90
C ALA A 272 -1.69 -1.35 14.52
N TYR A 273 -1.38 -0.27 13.80
CA TYR A 273 -0.54 0.82 14.28
C TYR A 273 -1.03 1.35 15.64
N ALA A 274 -0.12 1.49 16.59
CA ALA A 274 -0.40 2.09 17.89
C ALA A 274 0.47 3.34 18.14
N ALA A 275 1.77 3.25 17.89
CA ALA A 275 2.70 4.35 18.10
C ALA A 275 4.00 4.12 17.30
N THR A 276 4.91 5.11 17.34
CA THR A 276 6.28 4.96 16.83
C THR A 276 7.30 5.39 17.88
N ASN A 277 8.57 5.06 17.64
CA ASN A 277 9.70 5.56 18.43
C ASN A 277 10.10 7.01 18.10
N ASP A 278 9.34 7.73 17.30
CA ASP A 278 9.59 9.10 16.81
C ASP A 278 10.95 9.29 16.08
N GLN A 279 11.60 8.18 15.69
CA GLN A 279 12.78 8.24 14.82
C GLN A 279 12.37 8.56 13.37
N PRO A 280 13.23 9.23 12.59
CA PRO A 280 12.96 9.51 11.19
C PRO A 280 12.91 8.21 10.38
N TYR A 281 12.01 8.16 9.39
CA TYR A 281 12.03 7.09 8.39
C TYR A 281 13.22 7.26 7.45
N LYS A 282 13.98 6.19 7.23
CA LYS A 282 15.03 6.11 6.21
C LYS A 282 14.81 4.87 5.34
N SER A 283 14.78 5.07 4.03
CA SER A 283 14.56 3.98 3.08
C SER A 283 15.80 3.08 2.95
N ILE A 284 15.63 1.80 3.30
CA ILE A 284 16.69 0.79 3.13
C ILE A 284 16.99 0.52 1.65
N GLY A 285 15.99 0.59 0.78
CA GLY A 285 16.17 0.48 -0.66
C GLY A 285 17.01 1.64 -1.23
N ARG A 286 16.75 2.87 -0.75
CA ARG A 286 17.56 4.03 -1.13
C ARG A 286 19.01 3.89 -0.66
N TRP A 287 19.22 3.41 0.56
CA TRP A 287 20.57 3.15 1.10
C TRP A 287 21.35 2.14 0.24
N LEU A 288 20.71 1.08 -0.24
CA LEU A 288 21.32 0.10 -1.14
C LEU A 288 21.66 0.71 -2.51
N LEU A 289 20.75 1.51 -3.09
CA LEU A 289 20.96 2.21 -4.37
C LEU A 289 22.13 3.19 -4.30
N ASP A 290 22.19 4.02 -3.25
CA ASP A 290 23.23 5.03 -3.07
C ASP A 290 24.64 4.40 -2.96
N ARG A 291 24.71 3.16 -2.49
CA ARG A 291 25.94 2.36 -2.42
C ARG A 291 26.18 1.47 -3.62
N ARG A 292 25.31 1.54 -4.64
CA ARG A 292 25.39 0.71 -5.85
C ARG A 292 25.38 -0.80 -5.56
N LEU A 293 24.75 -1.20 -4.46
CA LEU A 293 24.61 -2.61 -4.07
C LEU A 293 23.46 -3.30 -4.78
N ILE A 294 22.50 -2.53 -5.27
CA ILE A 294 21.39 -2.96 -6.13
C ILE A 294 21.13 -1.90 -7.20
N THR A 295 20.46 -2.30 -8.28
CA THR A 295 19.93 -1.42 -9.33
C THR A 295 18.42 -1.29 -9.24
N ASP A 296 17.76 -2.22 -8.55
CA ASP A 296 16.32 -2.24 -8.32
C ASP A 296 16.02 -2.22 -6.82
N ALA A 297 15.38 -1.14 -6.36
CA ALA A 297 14.96 -0.95 -4.97
C ALA A 297 13.53 -1.42 -4.70
N SER A 298 12.93 -2.20 -5.59
CA SER A 298 11.70 -2.94 -5.31
C SER A 298 11.91 -3.98 -4.19
N TRP A 299 10.83 -4.42 -3.56
CA TRP A 299 10.94 -5.47 -2.53
C TRP A 299 11.60 -6.77 -3.06
N PRO A 300 11.29 -7.27 -4.26
CA PRO A 300 12.02 -8.38 -4.84
C PRO A 300 13.52 -8.13 -4.95
N GLY A 301 13.94 -6.94 -5.41
CA GLY A 301 15.35 -6.56 -5.51
C GLY A 301 16.06 -6.50 -4.15
N ILE A 302 15.39 -5.94 -3.12
CA ILE A 302 15.90 -5.89 -1.75
C ILE A 302 16.02 -7.30 -1.16
N LYS A 303 14.99 -8.14 -1.29
CA LYS A 303 15.01 -9.54 -0.81
C LYS A 303 16.12 -10.34 -1.50
N ALA A 304 16.27 -10.23 -2.81
CA ALA A 304 17.35 -10.88 -3.54
C ALA A 304 18.77 -10.43 -3.09
N TRP A 305 18.93 -9.18 -2.65
CA TRP A 305 20.18 -8.74 -2.03
C TRP A 305 20.38 -9.37 -0.65
N ILE A 306 19.35 -9.44 0.18
CA ILE A 306 19.38 -10.06 1.51
C ILE A 306 19.77 -11.52 1.42
N ASP A 307 19.16 -12.29 0.50
CA ASP A 307 19.44 -13.71 0.29
C ASP A 307 20.91 -13.98 -0.06
N ARG A 308 21.53 -13.03 -0.77
CA ARG A 308 22.95 -13.09 -1.12
C ARG A 308 23.87 -12.57 -0.01
N ASN A 309 23.34 -11.87 0.98
CA ASN A 309 24.10 -11.23 2.05
C ASN A 309 23.48 -11.48 3.44
N PRO A 310 23.24 -12.75 3.85
CA PRO A 310 22.51 -13.05 5.08
C PRO A 310 23.16 -12.51 6.34
N SER A 311 24.50 -12.40 6.40
CA SER A 311 25.24 -11.83 7.53
C SER A 311 25.09 -10.31 7.65
N ARG A 312 24.60 -9.62 6.63
CA ARG A 312 24.44 -8.15 6.58
C ARG A 312 23.01 -7.67 6.77
N VAL A 313 22.09 -8.59 7.07
CA VAL A 313 20.66 -8.24 7.23
C VAL A 313 20.48 -7.14 8.28
N ASN A 314 21.06 -7.30 9.46
CA ASN A 314 20.94 -6.32 10.53
C ASN A 314 21.57 -4.97 10.14
N GLU A 315 22.74 -4.96 9.46
CA GLU A 315 23.36 -3.74 8.93
C GLU A 315 22.35 -2.97 8.05
N LEU A 316 21.63 -3.67 7.16
CA LEU A 316 20.63 -3.07 6.30
C LEU A 316 19.42 -2.57 7.09
N LEU A 317 18.84 -3.40 7.96
CA LEU A 317 17.62 -3.06 8.70
C LEU A 317 17.84 -1.88 9.64
N TRP A 318 19.01 -1.76 10.26
CA TRP A 318 19.38 -0.65 11.14
C TRP A 318 19.51 0.70 10.43
N GLN A 319 19.60 0.72 9.08
CA GLN A 319 19.56 1.98 8.33
C GLN A 319 18.21 2.70 8.47
N ASN A 320 17.13 1.97 8.74
CA ASN A 320 15.87 2.56 9.14
C ASN A 320 15.73 2.56 10.67
N PRO A 321 16.06 3.67 11.36
CA PRO A 321 15.98 3.71 12.81
C PRO A 321 14.56 3.67 13.35
N ARG A 322 13.55 3.90 12.49
CA ARG A 322 12.14 3.94 12.87
C ARG A 322 11.60 2.56 13.19
N VAL A 323 10.87 2.47 14.30
CA VAL A 323 10.11 1.30 14.74
C VAL A 323 8.67 1.69 14.99
N VAL A 324 7.74 0.85 14.57
CA VAL A 324 6.31 0.96 14.87
C VAL A 324 5.97 -0.02 15.99
N PHE A 325 5.20 0.45 16.94
CA PHE A 325 4.56 -0.36 17.97
C PHE A 325 3.12 -0.63 17.57
N PHE A 326 2.63 -1.81 17.92
CA PHE A 326 1.34 -2.31 17.46
C PHE A 326 0.36 -2.49 18.62
N ARG A 327 -0.90 -2.60 18.26
CA ARG A 327 -1.95 -3.21 19.08
C ARG A 327 -2.58 -4.34 18.28
N GLU A 328 -3.01 -5.37 18.97
CA GLU A 328 -3.76 -6.45 18.36
C GLU A 328 -5.23 -6.06 18.24
N GLU A 329 -5.82 -6.29 17.07
CA GLU A 329 -7.25 -6.18 16.82
C GLU A 329 -7.80 -7.54 16.41
N ALA A 330 -8.88 -7.97 17.08
CA ALA A 330 -9.61 -9.17 16.70
C ALA A 330 -10.31 -8.93 15.37
N LEU A 331 -10.33 -9.94 14.51
CA LEU A 331 -11.05 -9.89 13.24
C LEU A 331 -12.44 -10.54 13.37
N PRO A 332 -13.45 -10.04 12.66
CA PRO A 332 -14.76 -10.69 12.62
C PRO A 332 -14.65 -12.10 12.04
N VAL A 333 -15.38 -13.03 12.64
CA VAL A 333 -15.42 -14.43 12.17
C VAL A 333 -16.40 -14.53 10.99
N GLY A 334 -15.98 -15.22 9.93
CA GLY A 334 -16.88 -15.58 8.81
C GLY A 334 -17.19 -14.46 7.81
N SER A 335 -16.50 -13.32 7.89
CA SER A 335 -16.61 -12.24 6.92
C SER A 335 -15.22 -11.77 6.44
N VAL A 336 -15.18 -11.15 5.26
CA VAL A 336 -13.98 -10.45 4.80
C VAL A 336 -13.71 -9.31 5.78
N PRO A 337 -12.54 -9.26 6.42
CA PRO A 337 -12.25 -8.19 7.36
C PRO A 337 -12.23 -6.84 6.63
N PRO A 338 -12.82 -5.79 7.21
CA PRO A 338 -12.66 -4.44 6.68
C PRO A 338 -11.16 -4.09 6.64
N GLY A 339 -10.77 -3.14 5.80
CA GLY A 339 -9.39 -2.65 5.78
C GLY A 339 -8.93 -2.09 7.13
N PRO A 340 -7.64 -1.84 7.30
CA PRO A 340 -7.10 -1.22 8.51
C PRO A 340 -7.69 0.19 8.69
N LYS A 341 -7.73 0.69 9.92
CA LYS A 341 -8.15 2.06 10.17
C LYS A 341 -7.06 3.03 9.72
N GLY A 342 -7.40 3.91 8.78
CA GLY A 342 -6.56 5.02 8.38
C GLY A 342 -6.51 6.14 9.43
N ALA A 343 -5.74 7.19 9.17
CA ALA A 343 -5.57 8.32 10.08
C ALA A 343 -6.84 9.13 10.31
N GLN A 344 -7.82 9.10 9.40
CA GLN A 344 -9.17 9.62 9.63
C GLN A 344 -9.91 8.84 10.73
N GLY A 345 -9.45 7.64 11.09
CA GLY A 345 -10.06 6.76 12.10
C GLY A 345 -11.19 5.89 11.55
N VAL A 346 -11.28 5.74 10.25
CA VAL A 346 -12.25 4.89 9.53
C VAL A 346 -11.53 3.77 8.79
N PRO A 347 -12.21 2.62 8.52
CA PRO A 347 -11.63 1.56 7.70
C PRO A 347 -11.30 2.03 6.29
N LEU A 348 -10.13 1.63 5.79
CA LEU A 348 -9.72 1.89 4.41
C LEU A 348 -10.44 0.92 3.45
N THR A 349 -10.73 1.39 2.26
CA THR A 349 -11.28 0.59 1.17
C THR A 349 -10.19 0.35 0.14
N ALA A 350 -9.93 -0.93 -0.16
CA ALA A 350 -8.93 -1.30 -1.17
C ALA A 350 -9.21 -0.57 -2.48
N GLU A 351 -8.16 -0.04 -3.08
CA GLU A 351 -8.19 0.68 -4.35
C GLU A 351 -9.06 1.95 -4.40
N ARG A 352 -9.67 2.37 -3.29
CA ARG A 352 -10.51 3.56 -3.19
C ARG A 352 -10.11 4.50 -2.03
N SER A 353 -9.08 4.15 -1.25
CA SER A 353 -8.51 5.02 -0.21
C SER A 353 -7.08 5.42 -0.56
N ILE A 354 -6.73 6.66 -0.21
CA ILE A 354 -5.36 7.18 -0.34
C ILE A 354 -4.88 7.81 0.95
N ALA A 355 -3.58 7.71 1.20
CA ALA A 355 -2.87 8.53 2.19
C ALA A 355 -2.37 9.81 1.52
N VAL A 356 -2.51 10.94 2.22
CA VAL A 356 -2.16 12.28 1.74
C VAL A 356 -1.46 13.11 2.82
N ASP A 357 -0.86 14.22 2.45
CA ASP A 357 -0.53 15.29 3.40
C ASP A 357 -1.81 16.05 3.76
N ARG A 358 -2.28 15.89 5.01
CA ARG A 358 -3.52 16.53 5.48
C ARG A 358 -3.49 18.07 5.42
N ARG A 359 -2.31 18.67 5.35
CA ARG A 359 -2.12 20.11 5.19
C ARG A 359 -2.36 20.56 3.76
N SER A 360 -2.32 19.61 2.80
CA SER A 360 -2.72 19.82 1.41
C SER A 360 -4.18 19.43 1.18
N ILE A 361 -4.57 18.21 1.58
CA ILE A 361 -5.91 17.64 1.35
C ILE A 361 -6.45 17.13 2.69
N PRO A 362 -7.52 17.76 3.24
CA PRO A 362 -8.17 17.30 4.47
C PRO A 362 -8.73 15.87 4.33
N TYR A 363 -8.75 15.13 5.44
CA TYR A 363 -9.38 13.81 5.45
C TYR A 363 -10.87 13.87 5.13
N GLY A 364 -11.38 12.80 4.50
CA GLY A 364 -12.75 12.68 4.05
C GLY A 364 -13.01 13.33 2.70
N THR A 365 -12.02 14.05 2.12
CA THR A 365 -12.16 14.66 0.81
C THR A 365 -12.15 13.59 -0.29
N PRO A 366 -13.18 13.52 -1.15
CA PRO A 366 -13.10 12.76 -2.39
C PRO A 366 -12.16 13.47 -3.37
N VAL A 367 -11.33 12.68 -4.01
CA VAL A 367 -10.27 13.17 -4.90
C VAL A 367 -10.36 12.41 -6.21
N TRP A 368 -10.46 13.13 -7.31
CA TRP A 368 -10.19 12.57 -8.61
C TRP A 368 -8.69 12.43 -8.79
N MET A 369 -8.22 11.24 -9.07
CA MET A 369 -6.81 10.91 -9.20
C MET A 369 -6.50 10.44 -10.62
N LYS A 370 -5.52 11.08 -11.27
CA LYS A 370 -4.94 10.62 -12.52
C LYS A 370 -3.47 10.31 -12.34
N SER A 371 -3.08 9.13 -12.79
CA SER A 371 -1.68 8.70 -12.77
C SER A 371 -1.43 7.74 -13.91
N THR A 372 -0.34 7.94 -14.63
CA THR A 372 0.05 7.08 -15.76
C THR A 372 1.48 6.63 -15.55
N GLY A 373 1.68 5.32 -15.54
CA GLY A 373 2.98 4.69 -15.37
C GLY A 373 3.20 3.57 -16.39
N PRO A 374 4.38 2.97 -16.38
CA PRO A 374 4.76 1.97 -17.38
C PRO A 374 3.95 0.67 -17.29
N GLN A 375 3.35 0.38 -16.14
CA GLN A 375 2.64 -0.87 -15.90
C GLN A 375 1.16 -0.69 -15.59
N THR A 376 0.75 0.48 -15.12
CA THR A 376 -0.64 0.74 -14.77
C THR A 376 -0.97 2.22 -14.90
N SER A 377 -2.23 2.49 -15.20
CA SER A 377 -2.79 3.84 -15.26
C SER A 377 -4.06 3.90 -14.42
N PHE A 378 -4.24 5.01 -13.74
CA PHE A 378 -5.41 5.28 -12.91
C PHE A 378 -6.08 6.57 -13.36
N ASP A 379 -7.35 6.49 -13.70
CA ASP A 379 -8.30 7.60 -13.77
C ASP A 379 -9.45 7.21 -12.82
N ARG A 380 -9.40 7.66 -11.55
CA ARG A 380 -10.19 7.02 -10.49
C ARG A 380 -10.60 7.99 -9.38
N LEU A 381 -11.84 7.84 -8.90
CA LEU A 381 -12.31 8.50 -7.69
C LEU A 381 -11.80 7.75 -6.45
N VAL A 382 -11.13 8.46 -5.55
CA VAL A 382 -10.58 7.93 -4.29
C VAL A 382 -10.88 8.85 -3.12
N LEU A 383 -10.76 8.36 -1.89
CA LEU A 383 -11.00 9.12 -0.66
C LEU A 383 -9.69 9.35 0.10
N ALA A 384 -9.44 10.58 0.51
CA ALA A 384 -8.33 10.95 1.38
C ALA A 384 -8.65 10.53 2.83
N GLN A 385 -8.19 9.36 3.27
CA GLN A 385 -8.57 8.75 4.55
C GLN A 385 -7.39 8.41 5.44
N ASP A 386 -6.17 8.56 4.92
CA ASP A 386 -4.97 8.16 5.64
C ASP A 386 -3.83 9.16 5.44
N THR A 387 -2.72 8.94 6.14
CA THR A 387 -1.46 9.68 6.02
C THR A 387 -0.27 8.78 6.34
N GLY A 388 0.92 9.25 6.02
CA GLY A 388 2.18 8.61 6.38
C GLY A 388 3.28 9.65 6.54
N THR A 389 4.30 9.34 7.35
CA THR A 389 5.43 10.27 7.60
C THR A 389 6.22 10.64 6.36
N ALA A 390 6.19 9.79 5.33
CA ALA A 390 6.82 10.05 4.02
C ALA A 390 5.85 10.67 3.01
N ILE A 391 4.58 10.86 3.39
CA ILE A 391 3.54 11.39 2.51
C ILE A 391 3.39 12.87 2.80
N VAL A 392 4.30 13.67 2.25
CA VAL A 392 4.42 15.11 2.47
C VAL A 392 4.45 15.83 1.13
N GLY A 393 3.72 16.94 1.03
CA GLY A 393 3.67 17.83 -0.13
C GLY A 393 2.29 17.96 -0.76
N ALA A 394 2.18 18.90 -1.69
CA ALA A 394 0.91 19.31 -2.29
C ALA A 394 0.23 18.18 -3.07
N VAL A 395 0.94 17.62 -4.05
CA VAL A 395 0.44 16.58 -4.96
C VAL A 395 1.16 15.27 -4.65
N ARG A 396 0.87 14.72 -3.47
CA ARG A 396 1.48 13.48 -2.96
C ARG A 396 0.40 12.55 -2.46
N ALA A 397 0.32 11.36 -3.03
CA ALA A 397 -0.59 10.34 -2.55
C ALA A 397 0.10 8.99 -2.45
N ASP A 398 -0.35 8.18 -1.48
CA ASP A 398 -0.01 6.78 -1.34
C ASP A 398 -1.29 5.96 -1.48
N TYR A 399 -1.34 5.07 -2.45
CA TYR A 399 -2.53 4.34 -2.85
C TYR A 399 -2.68 3.06 -2.05
N TYR A 400 -3.79 2.90 -1.35
CA TYR A 400 -4.08 1.68 -0.61
C TYR A 400 -4.54 0.57 -1.58
N ALA A 401 -3.62 -0.33 -1.90
CA ALA A 401 -3.86 -1.42 -2.85
C ALA A 401 -4.71 -2.57 -2.28
N GLY A 402 -4.95 -2.61 -0.96
CA GLY A 402 -5.66 -3.70 -0.30
C GLY A 402 -4.76 -4.57 0.57
N SER A 403 -5.11 -5.83 0.75
CA SER A 403 -4.39 -6.77 1.63
C SER A 403 -3.85 -7.97 0.83
N GLY A 404 -2.74 -8.54 1.29
CA GLY A 404 -2.16 -9.75 0.74
C GLY A 404 -1.13 -9.56 -0.38
N PRO A 405 -0.66 -10.67 -1.00
CA PRO A 405 0.45 -10.65 -1.94
C PRO A 405 0.20 -9.84 -3.20
N GLU A 406 -0.97 -9.95 -3.82
CA GLU A 406 -1.33 -9.24 -5.05
C GLU A 406 -1.35 -7.71 -4.82
N ALA A 407 -1.94 -7.28 -3.69
CA ALA A 407 -1.90 -5.88 -3.28
C ALA A 407 -0.46 -5.41 -3.02
N GLY A 408 0.38 -6.27 -2.46
CA GLY A 408 1.81 -6.00 -2.25
C GLY A 408 2.58 -5.83 -3.55
N GLU A 409 2.28 -6.65 -4.57
CA GLU A 409 2.87 -6.51 -5.90
C GLU A 409 2.46 -5.20 -6.58
N LEU A 410 1.17 -4.86 -6.55
CA LEU A 410 0.68 -3.60 -7.08
C LEU A 410 1.34 -2.41 -6.37
N ALA A 411 1.27 -2.38 -5.04
CA ALA A 411 1.85 -1.32 -4.23
C ALA A 411 3.36 -1.15 -4.47
N GLY A 412 4.10 -2.26 -4.56
CA GLY A 412 5.54 -2.27 -4.77
C GLY A 412 6.00 -1.72 -6.13
N ARG A 413 5.10 -1.71 -7.12
CA ARG A 413 5.37 -1.18 -8.47
C ARG A 413 4.98 0.28 -8.63
N LEU A 414 4.17 0.83 -7.72
CA LEU A 414 3.68 2.20 -7.81
C LEU A 414 4.76 3.21 -7.41
N LYS A 415 5.30 3.87 -8.40
CA LYS A 415 6.14 5.06 -8.29
C LYS A 415 6.05 5.83 -9.59
N GLN A 416 5.04 6.70 -9.72
CA GLN A 416 4.70 7.30 -11.01
C GLN A 416 4.12 8.70 -10.86
N PRO A 417 4.10 9.51 -11.94
CA PRO A 417 3.50 10.85 -11.95
C PRO A 417 2.06 10.84 -11.46
N LEU A 418 1.65 11.92 -10.81
CA LEU A 418 0.34 12.06 -10.18
C LEU A 418 -0.24 13.45 -10.44
N GLN A 419 -1.52 13.48 -10.79
CA GLN A 419 -2.35 14.68 -10.78
C GLN A 419 -3.56 14.44 -9.90
N LEU A 420 -3.98 15.47 -9.14
CA LEU A 420 -5.09 15.37 -8.19
C LEU A 420 -6.07 16.53 -8.38
N TRP A 421 -7.34 16.21 -8.28
CA TRP A 421 -8.44 17.19 -8.20
C TRP A 421 -9.26 16.89 -6.96
N ALA A 422 -9.25 17.81 -6.02
CA ALA A 422 -10.12 17.74 -4.84
C ALA A 422 -11.55 18.12 -5.23
N LEU A 423 -12.52 17.28 -4.87
CA LEU A 423 -13.93 17.59 -5.04
C LEU A 423 -14.44 18.17 -3.72
N TRP A 424 -14.83 19.44 -3.72
CA TRP A 424 -15.14 20.16 -2.49
C TRP A 424 -16.60 20.64 -2.49
N PRO A 425 -17.29 20.64 -1.35
CA PRO A 425 -18.65 21.20 -1.25
C PRO A 425 -18.74 22.63 -1.79
N ARG A 426 -19.86 22.92 -2.48
CA ARG A 426 -20.15 24.26 -3.02
C ARG A 426 -20.63 25.22 -1.94
#